data_c2da0620c71b930d1ff63bdd9125be59
#
_entry.id   c2da0620c71b930d1ff63bdd9125be59
#
_cell.length_a   1.000
_cell.length_b   1.000
_cell.length_c   1.000
_cell.angle_alpha   90.00
_cell.angle_beta   90.00
_cell.angle_gamma   90.00
#
_symmetry.space_group_name_H-M   'P 1'
#
loop_
_entity.id
_entity.type
_entity.pdbx_description
1 polymer ?
#
loop_
_entity_poly.entity_id
_entity_poly.type
_entity_poly.pdbx_seq_one_letter_code
_entity_poly.pdbx_strand_id
1 'polypeptide(L)'
;MAAMASHHVSTPRSPALSLSSSSSTTLTRFSAVSLSSPATFSSLRLRDSCQASSVTSPTTTDVKGSCDLKDFLHIDDFDTETIKKILDKASEVKALLKSGERNYLPFKGKSMSMIFAKPSMRTRVSFETGFFLLGGHALYLGPDDIQMGKREETRDVARVLSRYNDIILARVFAHQDILDLANYSSVPVVNGTKVVYVGDGNNMVHSWLELASVIPFHFVCACPKGFEPDKERVLKAEQAGLSKIEIVNDAKEAVIGADVVYSDVWASMGQKDEAEYRRKAFQGFQVDEALMKLAGPKAYFMHCLPAERGVEVTNGVVEAPYSIVFPQAENRMHAQNAIMLHLLGF
;
A
#
# COMPACT_ATOMS: atom_id res chain seq x y z
N MET A 1 8.81 -15.52 -61.88
CA MET A 1 7.67 -16.40 -62.33
C MET A 1 6.98 -16.90 -61.09
N ALA A 2 5.82 -16.36 -60.85
CA ALA A 2 4.51 -16.96 -60.65
C ALA A 2 4.43 -17.80 -59.33
N ALA A 3 3.41 -17.73 -58.46
CA ALA A 3 2.09 -17.15 -58.58
C ALA A 3 1.53 -16.86 -57.18
N MET A 4 0.68 -15.85 -57.11
CA MET A 4 -0.22 -15.52 -55.97
C MET A 4 -1.29 -16.57 -55.84
N ALA A 5 -1.66 -16.90 -54.60
CA ALA A 5 -2.96 -17.46 -54.26
C ALA A 5 -3.52 -16.76 -53.04
N SER A 6 -4.51 -15.91 -53.25
CA SER A 6 -5.34 -15.23 -52.28
C SER A 6 -6.45 -16.19 -51.82
N HIS A 7 -6.53 -16.45 -50.53
CA HIS A 7 -7.74 -17.09 -49.93
C HIS A 7 -8.59 -16.04 -49.23
N HIS A 8 -9.76 -15.76 -49.85
CA HIS A 8 -10.88 -15.09 -49.21
C HIS A 8 -11.48 -15.99 -48.14
N VAL A 9 -11.54 -15.54 -46.92
CA VAL A 9 -12.34 -16.12 -45.85
C VAL A 9 -13.58 -15.24 -45.67
N SER A 10 -14.73 -15.81 -46.03
CA SER A 10 -16.05 -15.22 -45.87
C SER A 10 -16.51 -15.35 -44.41
N THR A 11 -16.94 -14.24 -43.82
CA THR A 11 -17.60 -14.17 -42.50
C THR A 11 -19.08 -14.55 -42.64
N PRO A 12 -19.67 -15.37 -41.75
CA PRO A 12 -21.12 -15.61 -41.74
C PRO A 12 -21.87 -14.43 -41.05
N ARG A 13 -22.91 -13.97 -41.74
CA ARG A 13 -23.90 -13.00 -41.24
C ARG A 13 -24.79 -13.65 -40.18
N SER A 14 -24.98 -12.99 -39.05
CA SER A 14 -26.00 -13.29 -38.03
C SER A 14 -27.38 -12.83 -38.50
N PRO A 15 -28.47 -13.57 -38.19
CA PRO A 15 -29.84 -13.20 -38.56
C PRO A 15 -30.40 -12.14 -37.60
N ALA A 16 -31.05 -11.16 -38.17
CA ALA A 16 -31.82 -10.13 -37.46
C ALA A 16 -33.11 -10.75 -36.89
N LEU A 17 -33.31 -10.59 -35.58
CA LEU A 17 -34.59 -10.88 -34.92
C LEU A 17 -35.47 -9.66 -34.96
N SER A 18 -36.61 -9.75 -35.65
CA SER A 18 -37.71 -8.80 -35.67
C SER A 18 -38.46 -8.83 -34.33
N LEU A 19 -38.57 -7.70 -33.66
CA LEU A 19 -39.46 -7.52 -32.52
C LEU A 19 -40.83 -7.06 -33.02
N SER A 20 -41.85 -7.91 -32.87
CA SER A 20 -43.24 -7.56 -32.99
C SER A 20 -43.76 -6.96 -31.67
N SER A 21 -44.33 -5.80 -31.74
CA SER A 21 -45.07 -5.11 -30.68
C SER A 21 -46.43 -5.73 -30.46
N SER A 22 -46.77 -6.12 -29.22
CA SER A 22 -48.10 -5.92 -28.62
C SER A 22 -48.17 -6.56 -27.24
N SER A 23 -48.41 -5.78 -26.21
CA SER A 23 -49.46 -6.04 -25.20
C SER A 23 -49.46 -4.96 -24.11
N SER A 24 -50.59 -4.39 -23.98
CA SER A 24 -51.09 -3.50 -22.95
C SER A 24 -50.91 -4.11 -21.55
N THR A 25 -50.28 -3.39 -20.65
CA THR A 25 -50.27 -3.74 -19.22
C THR A 25 -50.94 -2.63 -18.41
N THR A 26 -51.95 -3.04 -17.74
CA THR A 26 -52.88 -2.32 -16.86
C THR A 26 -52.12 -1.63 -15.72
N LEU A 27 -52.35 -0.33 -15.57
CA LEU A 27 -51.94 0.48 -14.43
C LEU A 27 -52.81 0.14 -13.21
N THR A 28 -52.28 -0.55 -12.23
CA THR A 28 -52.89 -0.66 -10.91
C THR A 28 -52.57 0.59 -10.09
N ARG A 29 -53.59 1.33 -9.77
CA ARG A 29 -53.61 2.48 -8.84
C ARG A 29 -53.24 1.96 -7.43
N PHE A 30 -52.14 2.44 -6.88
CA PHE A 30 -51.91 2.38 -5.45
C PHE A 30 -52.64 3.49 -4.75
N SER A 31 -53.57 3.10 -3.87
CA SER A 31 -54.33 4.01 -3.02
C SER A 31 -53.42 4.63 -1.95
N ALA A 32 -53.46 5.95 -1.83
CA ALA A 32 -52.82 6.70 -0.78
C ALA A 32 -53.49 6.39 0.58
N VAL A 33 -52.68 5.88 1.52
CA VAL A 33 -53.06 5.77 2.93
C VAL A 33 -52.73 7.11 3.58
N SER A 34 -53.75 7.84 4.00
CA SER A 34 -53.64 9.04 4.82
C SER A 34 -53.31 8.67 6.24
N LEU A 35 -52.14 9.04 6.72
CA LEU A 35 -51.76 9.03 8.12
C LEU A 35 -52.03 10.42 8.71
N SER A 36 -53.07 10.49 9.51
CA SER A 36 -53.41 11.63 10.35
C SER A 36 -52.70 11.52 11.72
N SER A 37 -52.21 12.67 12.15
CA SER A 37 -51.96 13.17 13.52
C SER A 37 -50.51 13.34 13.95
N PRO A 38 -50.17 14.51 14.48
CA PRO A 38 -48.80 14.89 14.81
C PRO A 38 -48.44 14.46 16.21
N ALA A 39 -47.36 13.68 16.31
CA ALA A 39 -46.68 13.46 17.58
C ALA A 39 -45.76 14.67 17.87
N THR A 40 -46.00 15.31 18.99
CA THR A 40 -45.20 16.38 19.56
C THR A 40 -43.79 15.91 19.83
N PHE A 41 -42.84 16.40 19.04
CA PHE A 41 -41.40 16.27 19.36
C PHE A 41 -41.06 17.23 20.49
N SER A 42 -40.78 16.68 21.68
CA SER A 42 -40.13 17.43 22.75
C SER A 42 -38.68 17.71 22.37
N SER A 43 -38.34 18.99 22.33
CA SER A 43 -36.99 19.48 22.03
C SER A 43 -35.98 19.00 23.07
N LEU A 44 -35.17 18.01 22.71
CA LEU A 44 -33.90 17.74 23.38
C LEU A 44 -32.91 18.84 22.98
N ARG A 45 -32.66 19.78 23.88
CA ARG A 45 -31.58 20.76 23.75
C ARG A 45 -30.25 20.03 23.81
N LEU A 46 -29.56 19.95 22.67
CA LEU A 46 -28.12 19.70 22.62
C LEU A 46 -27.43 20.90 23.26
N ARG A 47 -26.73 20.65 24.35
CA ARG A 47 -25.83 21.63 24.92
C ARG A 47 -24.60 21.77 24.02
N ASP A 48 -24.49 22.90 23.34
CA ASP A 48 -23.25 23.39 22.77
C ASP A 48 -22.27 23.67 23.91
N SER A 49 -21.19 22.91 23.95
CA SER A 49 -19.98 23.30 24.65
C SER A 49 -18.77 23.10 23.72
N CYS A 50 -18.67 23.95 22.72
CA CYS A 50 -17.41 24.20 22.03
C CYS A 50 -16.60 25.18 22.90
N GLN A 51 -15.79 24.66 23.80
CA GLN A 51 -14.66 25.42 24.33
C GLN A 51 -13.53 25.28 23.33
N ALA A 52 -13.17 26.41 22.70
CA ALA A 52 -11.95 26.56 21.93
C ALA A 52 -10.75 26.42 22.87
N SER A 53 -10.10 25.28 22.85
CA SER A 53 -8.81 25.10 23.49
C SER A 53 -7.74 25.71 22.61
N SER A 54 -7.05 26.71 23.11
CA SER A 54 -5.85 27.33 22.54
C SER A 54 -4.80 26.25 22.28
N VAL A 55 -4.37 26.13 21.02
CA VAL A 55 -3.26 25.26 20.59
C VAL A 55 -1.96 25.87 21.12
N THR A 56 -1.46 25.38 22.22
CA THR A 56 -0.06 25.54 22.63
C THR A 56 0.72 24.38 21.99
N SER A 57 1.76 24.72 21.23
CA SER A 57 2.70 23.77 20.64
C SER A 57 3.31 22.90 21.74
N PRO A 58 3.27 21.56 21.62
CA PRO A 58 3.98 20.70 22.55
C PRO A 58 5.45 20.61 22.15
N THR A 59 6.30 21.12 23.03
CA THR A 59 7.72 20.82 23.12
C THR A 59 7.89 19.46 23.81
N THR A 60 8.76 18.62 23.23
CA THR A 60 9.48 17.48 23.83
C THR A 60 8.71 16.21 24.22
N THR A 61 8.99 15.16 23.45
CA THR A 61 9.31 13.78 23.85
C THR A 61 8.63 13.23 25.11
N ASP A 62 7.42 12.69 24.91
CA ASP A 62 6.95 11.56 25.69
C ASP A 62 6.75 10.38 24.74
N VAL A 63 7.57 9.34 24.91
CA VAL A 63 7.38 8.02 24.27
C VAL A 63 6.09 7.43 24.86
N LYS A 64 4.96 7.69 24.21
CA LYS A 64 3.70 7.03 24.54
C LYS A 64 3.84 5.55 24.21
N GLY A 65 3.58 4.69 25.18
CA GLY A 65 3.48 3.26 24.97
C GLY A 65 2.48 2.95 23.84
N SER A 66 2.88 2.14 22.87
CA SER A 66 2.28 1.94 21.55
C SER A 66 0.91 1.23 21.52
N CYS A 67 0.23 1.07 22.65
CA CYS A 67 -1.01 0.27 22.74
C CYS A 67 -2.27 1.01 22.26
N ASP A 68 -2.21 2.34 22.01
CA ASP A 68 -3.39 3.17 21.77
C ASP A 68 -3.39 3.86 20.38
N LEU A 69 -2.51 3.47 19.46
CA LEU A 69 -2.47 4.06 18.12
C LEU A 69 -3.60 3.50 17.25
N LYS A 70 -4.50 4.39 16.81
CA LYS A 70 -5.64 4.06 15.93
C LYS A 70 -5.20 3.74 14.50
N ASP A 71 -4.18 4.40 14.00
CA ASP A 71 -3.77 4.42 12.60
C ASP A 71 -2.40 3.76 12.41
N PHE A 72 -2.11 3.22 11.22
CA PHE A 72 -0.79 2.72 10.82
C PHE A 72 -0.24 3.60 9.69
N LEU A 73 0.37 4.73 10.03
CA LEU A 73 0.87 5.71 9.07
C LEU A 73 2.37 5.53 8.81
N HIS A 74 3.14 5.29 9.86
CA HIS A 74 4.57 5.01 9.84
C HIS A 74 4.89 3.78 10.68
N ILE A 75 5.97 3.07 10.31
CA ILE A 75 6.43 1.90 11.07
C ILE A 75 6.96 2.31 12.44
N ASP A 76 7.62 3.45 12.52
CA ASP A 76 8.24 3.99 13.72
C ASP A 76 7.26 4.73 14.66
N ASP A 77 5.98 4.72 14.35
CA ASP A 77 4.92 5.05 15.32
C ASP A 77 4.74 3.94 16.38
N PHE A 78 5.20 2.72 16.09
CA PHE A 78 5.04 1.53 16.93
C PHE A 78 6.34 1.10 17.59
N ASP A 79 6.27 0.55 18.79
CA ASP A 79 7.42 -0.03 19.45
C ASP A 79 7.82 -1.40 18.85
N THR A 80 9.05 -1.83 19.15
CA THR A 80 9.60 -3.10 18.66
C THR A 80 8.73 -4.31 19.01
N GLU A 81 8.11 -4.32 20.20
CA GLU A 81 7.29 -5.44 20.65
C GLU A 81 5.99 -5.53 19.84
N THR A 82 5.34 -4.40 19.58
CA THR A 82 4.13 -4.33 18.74
C THR A 82 4.42 -4.75 17.30
N ILE A 83 5.52 -4.29 16.71
CA ILE A 83 5.92 -4.73 15.37
C ILE A 83 6.19 -6.24 15.32
N LYS A 84 6.86 -6.80 16.34
CA LYS A 84 7.05 -8.27 16.44
C LYS A 84 5.73 -9.02 16.53
N LYS A 85 4.79 -8.57 17.38
CA LYS A 85 3.45 -9.17 17.47
C LYS A 85 2.71 -9.15 16.14
N ILE A 86 2.81 -8.07 15.37
CA ILE A 86 2.22 -7.97 14.02
C ILE A 86 2.87 -8.99 13.06
N LEU A 87 4.20 -9.14 13.09
CA LEU A 87 4.92 -10.11 12.25
C LEU A 87 4.60 -11.57 12.62
N ASP A 88 4.49 -11.88 13.93
CA ASP A 88 4.08 -13.20 14.42
C ASP A 88 2.65 -13.51 13.99
N LYS A 89 1.74 -12.55 14.12
CA LYS A 89 0.35 -12.67 13.62
C LYS A 89 0.31 -12.86 12.10
N ALA A 90 1.16 -12.20 11.35
CA ALA A 90 1.27 -12.40 9.89
C ALA A 90 1.68 -13.84 9.56
N SER A 91 2.62 -14.41 10.32
CA SER A 91 3.08 -15.79 10.16
C SER A 91 1.99 -16.80 10.51
N GLU A 92 1.25 -16.57 11.60
CA GLU A 92 0.09 -17.37 12.02
C GLU A 92 -1.00 -17.38 10.93
N VAL A 93 -1.43 -16.18 10.48
CA VAL A 93 -2.45 -16.04 9.44
C VAL A 93 -2.03 -16.68 8.12
N LYS A 94 -0.76 -16.54 7.75
CA LYS A 94 -0.19 -17.22 6.57
C LYS A 94 -0.29 -18.75 6.70
N ALA A 95 0.07 -19.32 7.85
CA ALA A 95 -0.02 -20.75 8.10
C ALA A 95 -1.47 -21.25 8.02
N LEU A 96 -2.42 -20.53 8.66
CA LEU A 96 -3.85 -20.83 8.61
C LEU A 96 -4.39 -20.83 7.17
N LEU A 97 -4.12 -19.79 6.39
CA LEU A 97 -4.61 -19.70 5.02
C LEU A 97 -3.98 -20.78 4.10
N LYS A 98 -2.69 -21.11 4.31
CA LYS A 98 -2.01 -22.19 3.53
C LYS A 98 -2.43 -23.58 3.93
N SER A 99 -2.90 -23.84 5.16
CA SER A 99 -3.47 -25.12 5.56
C SER A 99 -4.84 -25.39 4.96
N GLY A 100 -5.43 -24.41 4.27
CA GLY A 100 -6.77 -24.51 3.70
C GLY A 100 -7.88 -24.11 4.68
N GLU A 101 -7.55 -23.60 5.88
CA GLU A 101 -8.54 -23.09 6.82
C GLU A 101 -9.35 -21.94 6.19
N ARG A 102 -10.67 -22.01 6.26
CA ARG A 102 -11.60 -21.02 5.71
C ARG A 102 -12.64 -20.52 6.72
N ASN A 103 -12.59 -21.01 7.95
CA ASN A 103 -13.51 -20.62 9.02
C ASN A 103 -12.92 -19.54 9.95
N TYR A 104 -11.63 -19.22 9.79
CA TYR A 104 -11.02 -18.10 10.50
C TYR A 104 -11.39 -16.80 9.78
N LEU A 105 -12.53 -16.20 10.17
CA LEU A 105 -13.16 -15.06 9.52
C LEU A 105 -13.29 -13.85 10.47
N PRO A 106 -12.18 -13.33 11.02
CA PRO A 106 -12.21 -12.21 11.97
C PRO A 106 -12.84 -10.94 11.38
N PHE A 107 -12.76 -10.74 10.06
CA PHE A 107 -13.37 -9.59 9.40
C PHE A 107 -14.81 -9.84 8.90
N LYS A 108 -15.48 -10.89 9.41
CA LYS A 108 -16.87 -11.16 9.03
C LYS A 108 -17.78 -9.98 9.40
N GLY A 109 -18.45 -9.43 8.39
CA GLY A 109 -19.30 -8.25 8.54
C GLY A 109 -18.56 -6.92 8.56
N LYS A 110 -17.23 -6.92 8.41
CA LYS A 110 -16.39 -5.73 8.28
C LYS A 110 -16.24 -5.28 6.84
N SER A 111 -16.10 -3.97 6.63
CA SER A 111 -15.88 -3.35 5.34
C SER A 111 -14.62 -2.46 5.33
N MET A 112 -13.96 -2.42 4.18
CA MET A 112 -12.77 -1.60 3.94
C MET A 112 -12.94 -0.76 2.69
N SER A 113 -12.70 0.55 2.77
CA SER A 113 -12.52 1.40 1.60
C SER A 113 -11.05 1.50 1.23
N MET A 114 -10.74 1.30 -0.06
CA MET A 114 -9.39 1.42 -0.61
C MET A 114 -9.31 2.61 -1.57
N ILE A 115 -8.76 3.73 -1.10
CA ILE A 115 -8.54 4.95 -1.89
C ILE A 115 -7.23 4.85 -2.66
N PHE A 116 -7.29 5.00 -3.98
CA PHE A 116 -6.12 4.97 -4.84
C PHE A 116 -6.04 6.21 -5.71
N ALA A 117 -5.25 7.20 -5.33
CA ALA A 117 -4.95 8.36 -6.16
C ALA A 117 -4.07 7.99 -7.39
N LYS A 118 -3.37 6.86 -7.32
CA LYS A 118 -2.60 6.28 -8.43
C LYS A 118 -2.82 4.76 -8.54
N PRO A 119 -2.94 4.20 -9.76
CA PRO A 119 -3.15 2.76 -9.95
C PRO A 119 -2.05 1.92 -9.31
N SER A 120 -2.42 0.81 -8.69
CA SER A 120 -1.47 -0.16 -8.17
C SER A 120 -2.11 -1.55 -8.08
N MET A 121 -1.85 -2.38 -9.07
CA MET A 121 -2.38 -3.75 -9.12
C MET A 121 -2.03 -4.56 -7.87
N ARG A 122 -0.75 -4.60 -7.51
CA ARG A 122 -0.29 -5.43 -6.38
C ARG A 122 -0.85 -4.98 -5.03
N THR A 123 -0.87 -3.67 -4.75
CA THR A 123 -1.46 -3.15 -3.51
C THR A 123 -2.95 -3.45 -3.45
N ARG A 124 -3.67 -3.20 -4.54
CA ARG A 124 -5.10 -3.48 -4.62
C ARG A 124 -5.37 -4.97 -4.37
N VAL A 125 -4.79 -5.85 -5.18
CA VAL A 125 -5.07 -7.30 -5.12
C VAL A 125 -4.69 -7.89 -3.76
N SER A 126 -3.55 -7.49 -3.16
CA SER A 126 -3.14 -8.04 -1.86
C SER A 126 -4.09 -7.65 -0.73
N PHE A 127 -4.53 -6.40 -0.64
CA PHE A 127 -5.49 -5.97 0.37
C PHE A 127 -6.89 -6.54 0.13
N GLU A 128 -7.39 -6.43 -1.11
CA GLU A 128 -8.73 -6.93 -1.49
C GLU A 128 -8.85 -8.44 -1.22
N THR A 129 -7.88 -9.22 -1.71
CA THR A 129 -7.87 -10.67 -1.49
C THR A 129 -7.64 -11.04 -0.03
N GLY A 130 -6.70 -10.38 0.66
CA GLY A 130 -6.41 -10.63 2.06
C GLY A 130 -7.60 -10.36 2.97
N PHE A 131 -8.27 -9.24 2.79
CA PHE A 131 -9.45 -8.86 3.56
C PHE A 131 -10.63 -9.81 3.29
N PHE A 132 -10.83 -10.20 2.01
CA PHE A 132 -11.84 -11.20 1.63
C PHE A 132 -11.58 -12.57 2.26
N LEU A 133 -10.33 -13.06 2.24
CA LEU A 133 -9.99 -14.37 2.81
C LEU A 133 -10.22 -14.45 4.32
N LEU A 134 -10.24 -13.32 5.01
CA LEU A 134 -10.56 -13.20 6.42
C LEU A 134 -12.03 -12.81 6.68
N GLY A 135 -12.89 -12.86 5.66
CA GLY A 135 -14.35 -12.70 5.76
C GLY A 135 -14.87 -11.28 5.55
N GLY A 136 -14.02 -10.32 5.24
CA GLY A 136 -14.39 -8.92 5.03
C GLY A 136 -14.77 -8.60 3.59
N HIS A 137 -15.28 -7.40 3.36
CA HIS A 137 -15.62 -6.84 2.05
C HIS A 137 -14.81 -5.58 1.77
N ALA A 138 -14.08 -5.54 0.66
CA ALA A 138 -13.27 -4.40 0.26
C ALA A 138 -13.87 -3.66 -0.95
N LEU A 139 -13.89 -2.33 -0.87
CA LEU A 139 -14.36 -1.43 -1.92
C LEU A 139 -13.18 -0.67 -2.52
N TYR A 140 -12.99 -0.77 -3.82
CA TYR A 140 -11.96 -0.03 -4.54
C TYR A 140 -12.50 1.31 -5.02
N LEU A 141 -11.77 2.39 -4.71
CA LEU A 141 -12.07 3.76 -5.09
C LEU A 141 -10.86 4.33 -5.85
N GLY A 142 -10.99 4.40 -7.16
CA GLY A 142 -9.96 4.90 -8.06
C GLY A 142 -9.94 6.43 -8.16
N PRO A 143 -8.99 7.00 -8.93
CA PRO A 143 -8.86 8.46 -9.10
C PRO A 143 -10.11 9.13 -9.67
N ASP A 144 -10.83 8.42 -10.54
CA ASP A 144 -12.03 8.95 -11.22
C ASP A 144 -13.29 8.84 -10.35
N ASP A 145 -13.27 7.94 -9.34
CA ASP A 145 -14.43 7.70 -8.47
C ASP A 145 -14.59 8.81 -7.43
N ILE A 146 -13.49 9.28 -6.82
CA ILE A 146 -13.53 10.26 -5.72
C ILE A 146 -13.04 11.64 -6.16
N GLN A 147 -11.98 11.73 -6.97
CA GLN A 147 -11.28 12.97 -7.34
C GLN A 147 -10.89 13.81 -6.11
N MET A 148 -10.36 13.11 -5.07
CA MET A 148 -9.98 13.66 -3.77
C MET A 148 -8.99 14.83 -3.92
N GLY A 149 -9.23 15.90 -3.16
CA GLY A 149 -8.45 17.15 -3.26
C GLY A 149 -8.77 18.01 -4.50
N LYS A 150 -9.67 17.57 -5.38
CA LYS A 150 -10.11 18.33 -6.58
C LYS A 150 -11.59 18.63 -6.56
N ARG A 151 -12.42 17.58 -6.53
CA ARG A 151 -13.88 17.66 -6.48
C ARG A 151 -14.38 17.69 -5.04
N GLU A 152 -13.74 16.94 -4.16
CA GLU A 152 -14.13 16.78 -2.77
C GLU A 152 -12.92 16.94 -1.86
N GLU A 153 -13.09 17.64 -0.76
CA GLU A 153 -12.03 17.85 0.25
C GLU A 153 -11.67 16.53 0.92
N THR A 154 -10.36 16.26 1.13
CA THR A 154 -9.86 15.03 1.76
C THR A 154 -10.54 14.76 3.10
N ARG A 155 -10.76 15.81 3.92
CA ARG A 155 -11.44 15.71 5.23
C ARG A 155 -12.90 15.26 5.14
N ASP A 156 -13.61 15.63 4.07
CA ASP A 156 -15.01 15.22 3.90
C ASP A 156 -15.11 13.79 3.40
N VAL A 157 -14.23 13.39 2.49
CA VAL A 157 -14.04 11.98 2.09
C VAL A 157 -13.78 11.10 3.33
N ALA A 158 -12.87 11.50 4.23
CA ALA A 158 -12.57 10.78 5.45
C ALA A 158 -13.79 10.60 6.35
N ARG A 159 -14.55 11.67 6.58
CA ARG A 159 -15.75 11.67 7.43
C ARG A 159 -16.86 10.80 6.87
N VAL A 160 -17.07 10.82 5.56
CA VAL A 160 -18.10 10.02 4.89
C VAL A 160 -17.71 8.54 4.90
N LEU A 161 -16.50 8.20 4.46
CA LEU A 161 -16.06 6.81 4.37
C LEU A 161 -15.98 6.13 5.74
N SER A 162 -15.59 6.85 6.79
CA SER A 162 -15.54 6.29 8.15
C SER A 162 -16.91 6.02 8.77
N ARG A 163 -18.01 6.48 8.16
CA ARG A 163 -19.37 6.12 8.57
C ARG A 163 -19.88 4.86 7.90
N TYR A 164 -19.24 4.43 6.82
CA TYR A 164 -19.64 3.25 6.05
C TYR A 164 -18.69 2.08 6.21
N ASN A 165 -17.47 2.32 6.65
CA ASN A 165 -16.40 1.34 6.68
C ASN A 165 -15.74 1.23 8.06
N ASP A 166 -15.18 0.07 8.34
CA ASP A 166 -14.46 -0.22 9.57
C ASP A 166 -12.97 0.14 9.47
N ILE A 167 -12.44 0.26 8.25
CA ILE A 167 -11.04 0.61 7.98
C ILE A 167 -10.92 1.31 6.62
N ILE A 168 -9.98 2.24 6.51
CA ILE A 168 -9.66 2.93 5.27
C ILE A 168 -8.20 2.64 4.91
N LEU A 169 -7.97 2.11 3.71
CA LEU A 169 -6.65 2.07 3.08
C LEU A 169 -6.51 3.26 2.14
N ALA A 170 -5.43 4.00 2.24
CA ALA A 170 -5.15 5.07 1.31
C ALA A 170 -3.78 4.92 0.65
N ARG A 171 -3.75 5.12 -0.68
CA ARG A 171 -2.54 5.26 -1.48
C ARG A 171 -2.62 6.56 -2.27
N VAL A 172 -2.03 7.60 -1.72
CA VAL A 172 -2.13 8.98 -2.18
C VAL A 172 -0.80 9.50 -2.72
N PHE A 173 -0.78 10.70 -3.30
CA PHE A 173 0.44 11.33 -3.78
C PHE A 173 1.18 12.07 -2.67
N ALA A 174 0.48 12.95 -1.94
CA ALA A 174 1.05 13.72 -0.87
C ALA A 174 0.85 13.02 0.49
N HIS A 175 1.88 13.07 1.36
CA HIS A 175 1.75 12.53 2.72
C HIS A 175 0.69 13.29 3.53
N GLN A 176 0.50 14.59 3.27
CA GLN A 176 -0.55 15.38 3.91
C GLN A 176 -1.94 14.80 3.72
N ASP A 177 -2.25 14.24 2.54
CA ASP A 177 -3.53 13.58 2.28
C ASP A 177 -3.79 12.40 3.21
N ILE A 178 -2.75 11.61 3.58
CA ILE A 178 -2.90 10.49 4.51
C ILE A 178 -3.08 10.97 5.94
N LEU A 179 -2.38 12.04 6.34
CA LEU A 179 -2.55 12.67 7.64
C LEU A 179 -3.96 13.26 7.80
N ASP A 180 -4.47 13.93 6.77
CA ASP A 180 -5.82 14.47 6.78
C ASP A 180 -6.88 13.35 6.85
N LEU A 181 -6.69 12.26 6.09
CA LEU A 181 -7.55 11.08 6.21
C LEU A 181 -7.56 10.53 7.65
N ALA A 182 -6.40 10.37 8.28
CA ALA A 182 -6.29 9.86 9.65
C ALA A 182 -6.91 10.81 10.69
N ASN A 183 -6.67 12.12 10.57
CA ASN A 183 -7.18 13.11 11.51
C ASN A 183 -8.70 13.25 11.49
N TYR A 184 -9.34 13.11 10.33
CA TYR A 184 -10.78 13.28 10.16
C TYR A 184 -11.57 11.98 10.08
N SER A 185 -10.91 10.82 9.99
CA SER A 185 -11.54 9.51 10.06
C SER A 185 -11.83 9.09 11.50
N SER A 186 -12.94 8.42 11.72
CA SER A 186 -13.25 7.75 12.99
C SER A 186 -12.85 6.27 13.03
N VAL A 187 -12.35 5.73 11.90
CA VAL A 187 -11.87 4.34 11.77
C VAL A 187 -10.37 4.32 11.45
N PRO A 188 -9.68 3.18 11.64
CA PRO A 188 -8.26 3.05 11.33
C PRO A 188 -7.91 3.38 9.88
N VAL A 189 -6.79 4.08 9.66
CA VAL A 189 -6.21 4.39 8.36
C VAL A 189 -4.86 3.69 8.23
N VAL A 190 -4.66 2.97 7.13
CA VAL A 190 -3.41 2.26 6.84
C VAL A 190 -2.71 2.92 5.66
N ASN A 191 -1.44 3.31 5.88
CA ASN A 191 -0.59 3.76 4.80
C ASN A 191 -0.09 2.56 3.98
N GLY A 192 -0.46 2.47 2.71
CA GLY A 192 -0.05 1.41 1.79
C GLY A 192 1.42 1.46 1.36
N THR A 193 2.32 1.91 2.22
CA THR A 193 3.74 2.11 1.92
C THR A 193 4.55 0.83 2.04
N LYS A 194 5.68 0.76 1.39
CA LYS A 194 6.47 -0.42 1.08
C LYS A 194 7.95 -0.22 1.45
N VAL A 195 8.74 -1.29 1.65
CA VAL A 195 10.13 -1.37 2.15
C VAL A 195 11.06 -1.86 1.04
N VAL A 196 12.21 -1.44 0.68
CA VAL A 196 13.59 -1.14 0.78
C VAL A 196 14.57 -1.42 -0.39
N TYR A 197 15.94 -1.16 -0.33
CA TYR A 197 16.62 -0.61 -1.46
C TYR A 197 18.12 -0.79 -1.76
N VAL A 198 18.49 -0.94 -3.08
CA VAL A 198 19.70 -0.45 -3.75
C VAL A 198 19.28 0.31 -5.03
N GLY A 199 19.67 1.60 -5.20
CA GLY A 199 19.33 2.48 -6.34
C GLY A 199 19.10 3.95 -5.95
N ASP A 200 17.86 4.47 -5.97
CA ASP A 200 17.48 5.87 -5.66
C ASP A 200 17.09 6.06 -4.19
N GLY A 201 17.56 7.03 -3.47
CA GLY A 201 17.20 7.33 -2.07
C GLY A 201 15.75 7.77 -1.87
N ASN A 202 14.80 7.05 -2.45
CA ASN A 202 13.39 7.36 -2.49
C ASN A 202 12.60 6.90 -1.25
N ASN A 203 11.27 6.96 -1.32
CA ASN A 203 10.37 6.52 -0.25
C ASN A 203 10.59 5.08 0.22
N MET A 204 11.23 4.26 -0.59
CA MET A 204 11.52 2.86 -0.24
C MET A 204 12.66 2.78 0.77
N VAL A 205 13.72 3.56 0.58
CA VAL A 205 14.81 3.71 1.55
C VAL A 205 14.27 4.31 2.85
N HIS A 206 13.35 5.27 2.78
CA HIS A 206 12.73 5.88 3.96
C HIS A 206 12.02 4.85 4.85
N SER A 207 11.28 3.90 4.26
CA SER A 207 10.63 2.83 5.04
C SER A 207 11.63 1.87 5.72
N TRP A 208 12.83 1.64 5.13
CA TRP A 208 13.89 0.87 5.83
C TRP A 208 14.53 1.67 6.96
N LEU A 209 14.72 2.94 6.78
CA LEU A 209 15.22 3.80 7.84
C LEU A 209 14.25 3.84 9.02
N GLU A 210 12.93 3.90 8.75
CA GLU A 210 11.89 3.77 9.78
C GLU A 210 11.96 2.40 10.47
N LEU A 211 12.09 1.31 9.72
CA LEU A 211 12.24 -0.03 10.30
C LEU A 211 13.54 -0.15 11.12
N ALA A 212 14.63 0.45 10.65
CA ALA A 212 15.90 0.48 11.36
C ALA A 212 15.86 1.26 12.67
N SER A 213 14.88 2.14 12.85
CA SER A 213 14.64 2.86 14.10
C SER A 213 13.98 2.01 15.18
N VAL A 214 13.31 0.90 14.81
CA VAL A 214 12.56 0.04 15.74
C VAL A 214 13.03 -1.40 15.81
N ILE A 215 13.73 -1.90 14.80
CA ILE A 215 14.35 -3.25 14.79
C ILE A 215 15.84 -3.13 14.49
N PRO A 216 16.73 -3.76 15.30
CA PRO A 216 18.16 -3.67 15.08
C PRO A 216 18.61 -4.48 13.87
N PHE A 217 19.23 -3.82 12.87
CA PHE A 217 19.96 -4.46 11.77
C PHE A 217 20.99 -3.50 11.16
N HIS A 218 21.84 -4.00 10.28
CA HIS A 218 22.74 -3.17 9.52
C HIS A 218 22.10 -2.79 8.19
N PHE A 219 21.85 -1.51 7.98
CA PHE A 219 21.29 -0.98 6.76
C PHE A 219 22.31 -0.20 5.95
N VAL A 220 22.50 -0.58 4.70
CA VAL A 220 23.36 0.13 3.76
C VAL A 220 22.53 0.57 2.56
N CYS A 221 22.51 1.87 2.29
CA CYS A 221 21.92 2.43 1.07
C CYS A 221 23.02 2.76 0.07
N ALA A 222 23.10 2.02 -1.02
CA ALA A 222 23.99 2.32 -2.15
C ALA A 222 23.24 3.10 -3.21
N CYS A 223 23.60 4.38 -3.42
CA CYS A 223 22.97 5.26 -4.37
C CYS A 223 23.98 6.15 -5.08
N PRO A 224 23.74 6.59 -6.34
CA PRO A 224 24.57 7.59 -6.99
C PRO A 224 24.57 8.91 -6.20
N LYS A 225 25.64 9.70 -6.35
CA LYS A 225 25.70 11.04 -5.78
C LYS A 225 24.58 11.91 -6.32
N GLY A 226 23.90 12.65 -5.43
CA GLY A 226 22.73 13.47 -5.74
C GLY A 226 21.39 12.73 -5.70
N PHE A 227 21.41 11.42 -5.37
CA PHE A 227 20.24 10.58 -5.19
C PHE A 227 20.20 9.94 -3.78
N GLU A 228 20.85 10.57 -2.82
CA GLU A 228 20.84 10.15 -1.42
C GLU A 228 19.43 10.28 -0.80
N PRO A 229 19.10 9.46 0.22
CA PRO A 229 17.85 9.59 0.94
C PRO A 229 17.78 10.91 1.72
N ASP A 230 16.57 11.26 2.13
CA ASP A 230 16.31 12.43 2.95
C ASP A 230 17.15 12.43 4.25
N LYS A 231 17.88 13.51 4.47
CA LYS A 231 18.84 13.62 5.57
C LYS A 231 18.20 13.60 6.96
N GLU A 232 16.99 14.14 7.11
CA GLU A 232 16.29 14.16 8.40
C GLU A 232 15.88 12.74 8.79
N ARG A 233 15.44 11.92 7.81
CA ARG A 233 15.09 10.51 8.03
C ARG A 233 16.31 9.65 8.36
N VAL A 234 17.45 9.90 7.71
CA VAL A 234 18.71 9.24 8.07
C VAL A 234 19.10 9.58 9.51
N LEU A 235 19.12 10.85 9.86
CA LEU A 235 19.45 11.31 11.22
C LEU A 235 18.50 10.72 12.27
N LYS A 236 17.20 10.63 11.98
CA LYS A 236 16.22 10.03 12.90
C LYS A 236 16.54 8.53 13.14
N ALA A 237 16.88 7.79 12.10
CA ALA A 237 17.25 6.38 12.21
C ALA A 237 18.57 6.19 12.99
N GLU A 238 19.58 7.05 12.76
CA GLU A 238 20.83 7.04 13.50
C GLU A 238 20.64 7.39 14.97
N GLN A 239 19.82 8.40 15.28
CA GLN A 239 19.51 8.83 16.65
C GLN A 239 18.77 7.77 17.46
N ALA A 240 18.00 6.88 16.84
CA ALA A 240 17.40 5.73 17.50
C ALA A 240 18.43 4.78 18.10
N GLY A 241 19.67 4.75 17.54
CA GLY A 241 20.80 4.03 18.09
C GLY A 241 20.68 2.50 18.07
N LEU A 242 19.67 1.94 17.41
CA LEU A 242 19.41 0.50 17.34
C LEU A 242 20.14 -0.17 16.17
N SER A 243 20.30 0.53 15.07
CA SER A 243 20.82 0.01 13.81
C SER A 243 22.06 0.75 13.36
N LYS A 244 22.95 0.07 12.63
CA LYS A 244 24.03 0.73 11.90
C LYS A 244 23.49 1.19 10.54
N ILE A 245 23.57 2.49 10.24
CA ILE A 245 23.12 3.10 8.98
C ILE A 245 24.34 3.55 8.19
N GLU A 246 24.41 3.19 6.91
CA GLU A 246 25.48 3.64 6.00
C GLU A 246 24.88 4.07 4.66
N ILE A 247 25.31 5.24 4.17
CA ILE A 247 24.99 5.72 2.82
C ILE A 247 26.27 5.74 2.02
N VAL A 248 26.32 4.98 0.93
CA VAL A 248 27.53 4.83 0.12
C VAL A 248 27.23 5.06 -1.37
N ASN A 249 28.24 5.44 -2.13
CA ASN A 249 28.08 5.72 -3.56
C ASN A 249 28.73 4.63 -4.46
N ASP A 250 29.02 3.47 -3.92
CA ASP A 250 29.53 2.31 -4.66
C ASP A 250 28.74 1.05 -4.30
N ALA A 251 27.99 0.52 -5.28
CA ALA A 251 27.18 -0.66 -5.08
C ALA A 251 28.01 -1.93 -4.83
N LYS A 252 29.23 -2.03 -5.41
CA LYS A 252 30.10 -3.20 -5.25
C LYS A 252 30.67 -3.26 -3.84
N GLU A 253 31.07 -2.13 -3.29
CA GLU A 253 31.53 -2.03 -1.90
C GLU A 253 30.37 -2.34 -0.94
N ALA A 254 29.20 -1.77 -1.19
CA ALA A 254 28.02 -1.91 -0.34
C ALA A 254 27.57 -3.37 -0.16
N VAL A 255 27.59 -4.18 -1.22
CA VAL A 255 27.03 -5.55 -1.18
C VAL A 255 27.95 -6.58 -0.55
N ILE A 256 29.22 -6.28 -0.29
CA ILE A 256 30.15 -7.25 0.30
C ILE A 256 29.64 -7.71 1.67
N GLY A 257 29.40 -9.04 1.78
CA GLY A 257 28.88 -9.65 3.01
C GLY A 257 27.44 -9.32 3.33
N ALA A 258 26.65 -8.86 2.36
CA ALA A 258 25.22 -8.63 2.54
C ALA A 258 24.44 -9.93 2.68
N ASP A 259 23.45 -9.97 3.59
CA ASP A 259 22.50 -11.08 3.68
C ASP A 259 21.33 -10.89 2.69
N VAL A 260 20.99 -9.64 2.36
CA VAL A 260 19.95 -9.26 1.44
C VAL A 260 20.43 -8.12 0.53
N VAL A 261 20.26 -8.30 -0.77
CA VAL A 261 20.37 -7.25 -1.78
C VAL A 261 18.98 -6.94 -2.29
N TYR A 262 18.58 -5.69 -2.18
CA TYR A 262 17.25 -5.24 -2.56
C TYR A 262 17.33 -4.12 -3.60
N SER A 263 16.46 -4.07 -4.60
CA SER A 263 16.40 -3.01 -5.60
C SER A 263 14.99 -2.56 -5.93
N ASP A 264 14.85 -1.38 -6.50
CA ASP A 264 13.61 -0.81 -7.02
C ASP A 264 13.89 -0.13 -8.37
N VAL A 265 12.87 0.23 -9.11
CA VAL A 265 12.99 0.97 -10.36
C VAL A 265 13.70 2.32 -10.15
N TRP A 266 14.63 2.65 -11.02
CA TRP A 266 15.36 3.93 -10.96
C TRP A 266 14.49 5.16 -11.24
N ALA A 267 13.41 4.98 -12.03
CA ALA A 267 12.43 6.03 -12.31
C ALA A 267 11.06 5.60 -11.79
N SER A 268 10.60 6.23 -10.72
CA SER A 268 9.28 6.00 -10.16
C SER A 268 8.16 6.51 -11.08
N MET A 269 6.92 6.08 -10.82
CA MET A 269 5.75 6.59 -11.55
C MET A 269 5.67 8.12 -11.43
N GLY A 270 5.65 8.81 -12.58
CA GLY A 270 5.67 10.27 -12.68
C GLY A 270 7.04 10.86 -13.03
N GLN A 271 8.11 10.07 -13.09
CA GLN A 271 9.48 10.48 -13.43
C GLN A 271 9.95 9.90 -14.77
N LYS A 272 9.03 9.50 -15.64
CA LYS A 272 9.39 8.88 -16.94
C LYS A 272 10.17 9.80 -17.85
N ASP A 273 9.97 11.10 -17.75
CA ASP A 273 10.71 12.11 -18.51
C ASP A 273 12.18 12.19 -18.09
N GLU A 274 12.52 11.74 -16.88
CA GLU A 274 13.90 11.67 -16.36
C GLU A 274 14.56 10.30 -16.62
N ALA A 275 13.85 9.32 -17.18
CA ALA A 275 14.32 7.94 -17.26
C ALA A 275 15.69 7.80 -17.97
N GLU A 276 15.93 8.57 -19.04
CA GLU A 276 17.21 8.53 -19.75
C GLU A 276 18.35 9.16 -18.93
N TYR A 277 18.09 10.27 -18.25
CA TYR A 277 19.03 10.90 -17.33
C TYR A 277 19.39 9.94 -16.18
N ARG A 278 18.38 9.32 -15.58
CA ARG A 278 18.57 8.36 -14.47
C ARG A 278 19.34 7.12 -14.93
N ARG A 279 19.09 6.57 -16.11
CA ARG A 279 19.88 5.46 -16.65
C ARG A 279 21.36 5.78 -16.77
N LYS A 280 21.72 7.03 -17.10
CA LYS A 280 23.12 7.46 -17.15
C LYS A 280 23.70 7.64 -15.75
N ALA A 281 22.96 8.25 -14.82
CA ALA A 281 23.40 8.51 -13.46
C ALA A 281 23.57 7.21 -12.65
N PHE A 282 22.76 6.18 -12.91
CA PHE A 282 22.77 4.90 -12.19
C PHE A 282 23.65 3.83 -12.84
N GLN A 283 24.54 4.20 -13.76
CA GLN A 283 25.54 3.26 -14.28
C GLN A 283 26.40 2.70 -13.14
N GLY A 284 26.49 1.35 -13.06
CA GLY A 284 27.18 0.66 -11.97
C GLY A 284 26.30 0.29 -10.78
N PHE A 285 25.01 0.65 -10.78
CA PHE A 285 24.02 0.31 -9.75
C PHE A 285 23.01 -0.76 -10.22
N GLN A 286 23.19 -1.33 -11.41
CA GLN A 286 22.38 -2.48 -11.83
C GLN A 286 22.73 -3.69 -10.97
N VAL A 287 21.73 -4.37 -10.43
CA VAL A 287 21.93 -5.64 -9.74
C VAL A 287 22.00 -6.74 -10.79
N ASP A 288 23.21 -7.18 -11.05
CA ASP A 288 23.55 -8.29 -11.94
C ASP A 288 24.12 -9.49 -11.15
N GLU A 289 24.38 -10.59 -11.83
CA GLU A 289 24.91 -11.82 -11.26
C GLU A 289 26.32 -11.62 -10.67
N ALA A 290 27.11 -10.67 -11.21
CA ALA A 290 28.43 -10.33 -10.71
C ALA A 290 28.32 -9.60 -9.36
N LEU A 291 27.38 -8.68 -9.22
CA LEU A 291 27.10 -7.98 -7.97
C LEU A 291 26.58 -8.94 -6.90
N MET A 292 25.67 -9.86 -7.25
CA MET A 292 25.19 -10.89 -6.32
C MET A 292 26.30 -11.86 -5.88
N LYS A 293 27.26 -12.16 -6.75
CA LYS A 293 28.43 -12.97 -6.39
C LYS A 293 29.32 -12.27 -5.37
N LEU A 294 29.45 -10.94 -5.43
CA LEU A 294 30.19 -10.15 -4.43
C LEU A 294 29.48 -10.15 -3.08
N ALA A 295 28.15 -10.11 -3.06
CA ALA A 295 27.35 -10.21 -1.84
C ALA A 295 27.62 -11.56 -1.11
N GLY A 296 27.80 -12.64 -1.86
CA GLY A 296 28.15 -13.95 -1.35
C GLY A 296 27.06 -15.01 -1.54
N PRO A 297 27.37 -16.27 -1.30
CA PRO A 297 26.50 -17.40 -1.66
C PRO A 297 25.24 -17.52 -0.80
N LYS A 298 25.14 -16.78 0.31
CA LYS A 298 24.00 -16.79 1.23
C LYS A 298 23.07 -15.59 1.01
N ALA A 299 23.46 -14.63 0.16
CA ALA A 299 22.68 -13.42 -0.06
C ALA A 299 21.38 -13.72 -0.85
N TYR A 300 20.27 -13.21 -0.34
CA TYR A 300 18.98 -13.21 -1.05
C TYR A 300 18.83 -11.94 -1.87
N PHE A 301 18.14 -12.06 -3.02
CA PHE A 301 17.68 -10.91 -3.78
C PHE A 301 16.20 -10.64 -3.53
N MET A 302 15.88 -9.36 -3.30
CA MET A 302 14.53 -8.85 -3.08
C MET A 302 14.21 -7.69 -4.04
N HIS A 303 12.96 -7.52 -4.43
CA HIS A 303 12.49 -6.41 -5.25
C HIS A 303 11.00 -6.14 -5.01
N CYS A 304 10.65 -4.88 -4.87
CA CYS A 304 9.25 -4.53 -4.59
C CYS A 304 8.30 -4.72 -5.78
N LEU A 305 8.80 -4.97 -6.96
CA LEU A 305 8.03 -5.06 -8.19
C LEU A 305 7.15 -3.80 -8.47
N PRO A 306 6.99 -3.37 -9.75
CA PRO A 306 7.50 -4.01 -10.97
C PRO A 306 9.01 -3.88 -11.09
N ALA A 307 9.68 -4.86 -11.69
CA ALA A 307 11.08 -4.76 -12.06
C ALA A 307 11.19 -4.40 -13.55
N GLU A 308 12.05 -3.44 -13.89
CA GLU A 308 12.43 -3.15 -15.29
C GLU A 308 13.68 -3.97 -15.62
N ARG A 309 13.45 -5.24 -16.00
CA ARG A 309 14.50 -6.21 -16.31
C ARG A 309 15.45 -5.69 -17.41
N GLY A 310 16.74 -5.73 -17.13
CA GLY A 310 17.77 -5.15 -17.99
C GLY A 310 18.07 -3.67 -17.68
N VAL A 311 17.36 -3.06 -16.73
CA VAL A 311 17.60 -1.68 -16.26
C VAL A 311 18.21 -1.72 -14.87
N GLU A 312 17.43 -1.78 -13.80
CA GLU A 312 17.95 -1.85 -12.42
C GLU A 312 18.37 -3.25 -12.00
N VAL A 313 17.83 -4.29 -12.65
CA VAL A 313 18.16 -5.69 -12.35
C VAL A 313 18.18 -6.53 -13.61
N THR A 314 19.07 -7.53 -13.69
CA THR A 314 19.10 -8.48 -14.80
C THR A 314 18.00 -9.53 -14.69
N ASN A 315 17.62 -10.13 -15.83
CA ASN A 315 16.68 -11.24 -15.84
C ASN A 315 17.20 -12.46 -15.04
N GLY A 316 18.50 -12.75 -15.14
CA GLY A 316 19.12 -13.85 -14.44
C GLY A 316 19.03 -13.73 -12.92
N VAL A 317 19.20 -12.52 -12.36
CA VAL A 317 19.05 -12.29 -10.91
C VAL A 317 17.60 -12.48 -10.46
N VAL A 318 16.61 -11.95 -11.22
CA VAL A 318 15.19 -12.09 -10.85
C VAL A 318 14.74 -13.56 -10.83
N GLU A 319 15.25 -14.38 -11.76
CA GLU A 319 14.88 -15.81 -11.90
C GLU A 319 15.80 -16.75 -11.12
N ALA A 320 16.83 -16.24 -10.43
CA ALA A 320 17.77 -17.06 -9.69
C ALA A 320 17.15 -17.74 -8.45
N PRO A 321 17.69 -18.88 -8.00
CA PRO A 321 17.21 -19.57 -6.78
C PRO A 321 17.30 -18.73 -5.51
N TYR A 322 18.22 -17.76 -5.45
CA TYR A 322 18.34 -16.82 -4.34
C TYR A 322 17.36 -15.64 -4.42
N SER A 323 16.60 -15.52 -5.48
CA SER A 323 15.59 -14.48 -5.62
C SER A 323 14.32 -14.84 -4.85
N ILE A 324 13.95 -14.00 -3.90
CA ILE A 324 12.73 -14.18 -3.09
C ILE A 324 11.66 -13.12 -3.40
N VAL A 325 11.69 -12.53 -4.59
CA VAL A 325 10.76 -11.45 -5.00
C VAL A 325 9.29 -11.87 -5.00
N PHE A 326 9.00 -13.12 -5.40
CA PHE A 326 7.62 -13.63 -5.41
C PHE A 326 7.13 -14.04 -4.01
N PRO A 327 7.90 -14.77 -3.18
CA PRO A 327 7.59 -14.95 -1.76
C PRO A 327 7.42 -13.63 -0.99
N GLN A 328 8.22 -12.61 -1.28
CA GLN A 328 8.06 -11.27 -0.72
C GLN A 328 6.73 -10.63 -1.13
N ALA A 329 6.37 -10.72 -2.40
CA ALA A 329 5.10 -10.20 -2.89
C ALA A 329 3.88 -10.91 -2.25
N GLU A 330 3.99 -12.21 -1.99
CA GLU A 330 2.98 -12.99 -1.24
C GLU A 330 2.92 -12.54 0.23
N ASN A 331 4.07 -12.42 0.91
CA ASN A 331 4.15 -12.03 2.33
C ASN A 331 3.52 -10.67 2.61
N ARG A 332 3.48 -9.79 1.61
CA ARG A 332 2.81 -8.50 1.71
C ARG A 332 1.35 -8.63 2.14
N MET A 333 0.59 -9.57 1.53
CA MET A 333 -0.80 -9.81 1.91
C MET A 333 -0.91 -10.22 3.39
N HIS A 334 -0.04 -11.11 3.86
CA HIS A 334 -0.08 -11.60 5.23
C HIS A 334 0.31 -10.53 6.26
N ALA A 335 1.32 -9.71 5.95
CA ALA A 335 1.68 -8.57 6.79
C ALA A 335 0.55 -7.53 6.88
N GLN A 336 -0.09 -7.23 5.76
CA GLN A 336 -1.24 -6.31 5.71
C GLN A 336 -2.43 -6.84 6.53
N ASN A 337 -2.73 -8.14 6.43
CA ASN A 337 -3.76 -8.78 7.24
C ASN A 337 -3.46 -8.65 8.74
N ALA A 338 -2.21 -8.88 9.15
CA ALA A 338 -1.81 -8.76 10.55
C ALA A 338 -1.91 -7.32 11.07
N ILE A 339 -1.53 -6.33 10.26
CA ILE A 339 -1.70 -4.91 10.60
C ILE A 339 -3.20 -4.61 10.80
N MET A 340 -4.05 -5.05 9.87
CA MET A 340 -5.50 -4.83 9.98
C MET A 340 -6.10 -5.54 11.20
N LEU A 341 -5.67 -6.76 11.50
CA LEU A 341 -6.08 -7.48 12.71
C LEU A 341 -5.68 -6.71 13.97
N HIS A 342 -4.43 -6.25 14.04
CA HIS A 342 -3.93 -5.45 15.18
C HIS A 342 -4.77 -4.18 15.38
N LEU A 343 -5.00 -3.40 14.34
CA LEU A 343 -5.76 -2.14 14.41
C LEU A 343 -7.25 -2.33 14.76
N LEU A 344 -7.83 -3.47 14.41
CA LEU A 344 -9.22 -3.81 14.70
C LEU A 344 -9.39 -4.60 16.01
N GLY A 345 -8.30 -4.83 16.77
CA GLY A 345 -8.32 -5.45 18.10
C GLY A 345 -8.51 -6.97 18.12
N PHE A 346 -8.01 -7.70 17.08
CA PHE A 346 -8.10 -9.17 16.97
C PHE A 346 -6.78 -9.89 17.29
#